data_9d5eefa5c90d55e826eb66b62853debb
#
_entry.id   9d5eefa5c90d55e826eb66b62853debb
#
_cell.length_a   1.000
_cell.length_b   1.000
_cell.length_c   1.000
_cell.angle_alpha   90.00
_cell.angle_beta   90.00
_cell.angle_gamma   90.00
#
_symmetry.space_group_name_H-M   'P 1'
#
loop_
_entity.id
_entity.type
_entity.pdbx_description
1 polymer ?
#
loop_
_entity_poly.entity_id
_entity_poly.type
_entity_poly.pdbx_seq_one_letter_code
_entity_poly.pdbx_strand_id
1 'polypeptide(L)'
;MFRAACETRRAQRLLIEALQEPEKLPGLPPADWELLLRVARRVRVLGRLESDLERAGLFEEIPERAAAHLRAARNVISHRNTLISWEVNRLLWALKGIDVPLILLKGTAYLLAELPPARGRIFADVDLLVPERRIGEIEERLVERGWFKTQIDPYDDRYYRVWMHEIPPLRHRERGTEIDIHHRLLPKTSHLKSDPESLFTAARPLADPRLHMLAPADMVLHALVHLFLEGDPDEGLRLRDLIDVHDLLCRFGEEPGFWSDLGPRARALGFERPLFYGLHHVQRLFGTPIPPDVLRGLEDAAPVWPIRQLMNRLIPLALLPGHPDYPSRWASVARWLIYVRAHWLRMPPGLLAKHLSHKAWLRFRGFRRRVDLAQLDLKQQ
;
A
#
# COMPACT_ATOMS: atom_id res chain seq x y z
N MET A 1 -27.51 17.25 -5.45
CA MET A 1 -27.15 15.83 -5.32
C MET A 1 -26.81 15.18 -6.67
N PHE A 2 -27.62 15.32 -7.70
CA PHE A 2 -27.38 14.75 -9.04
C PHE A 2 -26.11 15.28 -9.71
N ARG A 3 -25.87 16.61 -9.69
CA ARG A 3 -24.67 17.26 -10.23
C ARG A 3 -23.39 16.74 -9.59
N ALA A 4 -23.34 16.64 -8.26
CA ALA A 4 -22.17 16.12 -7.53
C ALA A 4 -21.82 14.67 -7.93
N ALA A 5 -22.81 13.81 -8.11
CA ALA A 5 -22.61 12.45 -8.56
C ALA A 5 -22.10 12.36 -10.02
N CYS A 6 -22.55 13.26 -10.89
CA CYS A 6 -22.08 13.35 -12.27
C CYS A 6 -20.63 13.82 -12.33
N GLU A 7 -20.28 14.89 -11.62
CA GLU A 7 -18.91 15.42 -11.57
C GLU A 7 -17.94 14.40 -10.94
N THR A 8 -18.36 13.68 -9.90
CA THR A 8 -17.55 12.61 -9.31
C THR A 8 -17.25 11.51 -10.33
N ARG A 9 -18.25 11.05 -11.07
CA ARG A 9 -18.04 10.03 -12.11
C ARG A 9 -17.15 10.53 -13.24
N ARG A 10 -17.26 11.81 -13.63
CA ARG A 10 -16.37 12.44 -14.61
C ARG A 10 -14.93 12.43 -14.13
N ALA A 11 -14.67 12.86 -12.90
CA ALA A 11 -13.33 12.88 -12.31
C ALA A 11 -12.71 11.48 -12.24
N GLN A 12 -13.50 10.46 -11.84
CA GLN A 12 -13.06 9.06 -11.80
C GLN A 12 -12.73 8.51 -13.19
N ARG A 13 -13.60 8.76 -14.16
CA ARG A 13 -13.40 8.33 -15.54
C ARG A 13 -12.14 8.98 -16.12
N LEU A 14 -12.00 10.29 -15.99
CA LEU A 14 -10.83 11.04 -16.46
C LEU A 14 -9.53 10.47 -15.88
N LEU A 15 -9.50 10.16 -14.58
CA LEU A 15 -8.31 9.57 -13.95
C LEU A 15 -8.00 8.18 -14.49
N ILE A 16 -9.01 7.31 -14.64
CA ILE A 16 -8.80 5.93 -15.12
C ILE A 16 -8.36 5.94 -16.59
N GLU A 17 -9.01 6.76 -17.44
CA GLU A 17 -8.62 6.93 -18.85
C GLU A 17 -7.18 7.46 -18.97
N ALA A 18 -6.79 8.43 -18.14
CA ALA A 18 -5.44 8.97 -18.10
C ALA A 18 -4.37 7.93 -17.72
N LEU A 19 -4.74 6.96 -16.88
CA LEU A 19 -3.84 5.85 -16.48
C LEU A 19 -3.79 4.71 -17.49
N GLN A 20 -4.85 4.53 -18.28
CA GLN A 20 -4.92 3.48 -19.29
C GLN A 20 -4.37 3.92 -20.66
N GLU A 21 -4.60 5.17 -21.02
CA GLU A 21 -4.40 5.72 -22.36
C GLU A 21 -3.67 7.07 -22.29
N PRO A 22 -2.38 7.10 -21.88
CA PRO A 22 -1.61 8.35 -21.73
C PRO A 22 -1.52 9.15 -23.03
N GLU A 23 -1.69 8.51 -24.18
CA GLU A 23 -1.72 9.13 -25.51
C GLU A 23 -2.88 10.12 -25.71
N LYS A 24 -3.93 10.04 -24.90
CA LYS A 24 -5.05 11.00 -24.95
C LYS A 24 -4.79 12.28 -24.16
N LEU A 25 -3.78 12.30 -23.28
CA LEU A 25 -3.51 13.41 -22.37
C LEU A 25 -3.16 14.72 -23.08
N PRO A 26 -2.35 14.75 -24.15
CA PRO A 26 -2.03 16.02 -24.84
C PRO A 26 -3.27 16.76 -25.37
N GLY A 27 -4.30 16.01 -25.76
CA GLY A 27 -5.56 16.57 -26.28
C GLY A 27 -6.56 17.06 -25.22
N LEU A 28 -6.24 16.95 -23.93
CA LEU A 28 -7.17 17.35 -22.86
C LEU A 28 -7.33 18.88 -22.78
N PRO A 29 -8.58 19.38 -22.60
CA PRO A 29 -8.83 20.78 -22.36
C PRO A 29 -8.25 21.23 -21.01
N PRO A 30 -7.93 22.53 -20.82
CA PRO A 30 -7.34 23.06 -19.59
C PRO A 30 -8.13 22.74 -18.30
N ALA A 31 -9.45 22.73 -18.38
CA ALA A 31 -10.32 22.41 -17.23
C ALA A 31 -10.20 20.93 -16.82
N ASP A 32 -10.00 20.02 -17.77
CA ASP A 32 -9.79 18.61 -17.49
C ASP A 32 -8.40 18.35 -16.95
N TRP A 33 -7.38 19.05 -17.41
CA TRP A 33 -6.05 19.05 -16.81
C TRP A 33 -6.07 19.49 -15.35
N GLU A 34 -6.76 20.60 -15.03
CA GLU A 34 -6.89 21.06 -13.64
C GLU A 34 -7.52 19.98 -12.75
N LEU A 35 -8.65 19.42 -13.21
CA LEU A 35 -9.35 18.37 -12.47
C LEU A 35 -8.48 17.13 -12.31
N LEU A 36 -7.83 16.66 -13.38
CA LEU A 36 -6.94 15.50 -13.37
C LEU A 36 -5.80 15.67 -12.37
N LEU A 37 -5.09 16.80 -12.41
CA LEU A 37 -3.97 17.06 -11.50
C LEU A 37 -4.41 17.10 -10.02
N ARG A 38 -5.57 17.67 -9.71
CA ARG A 38 -6.12 17.71 -8.35
C ARG A 38 -6.49 16.30 -7.86
N VAL A 39 -7.11 15.50 -8.71
CA VAL A 39 -7.52 14.13 -8.39
C VAL A 39 -6.31 13.21 -8.29
N ALA A 40 -5.38 13.26 -9.23
CA ALA A 40 -4.16 12.46 -9.25
C ALA A 40 -3.26 12.75 -8.04
N ARG A 41 -3.17 14.02 -7.62
CA ARG A 41 -2.45 14.42 -6.39
C ARG A 41 -3.07 13.78 -5.16
N ARG A 42 -4.39 13.79 -5.06
CA ARG A 42 -5.12 13.22 -3.91
C ARG A 42 -4.89 11.71 -3.74
N VAL A 43 -4.79 10.97 -4.84
CA VAL A 43 -4.51 9.52 -4.82
C VAL A 43 -3.03 9.19 -5.03
N ARG A 44 -2.16 10.21 -5.03
CA ARG A 44 -0.70 10.09 -5.08
C ARG A 44 -0.18 9.40 -6.34
N VAL A 45 -0.76 9.72 -7.51
CA VAL A 45 -0.37 9.15 -8.82
C VAL A 45 0.14 10.18 -9.82
N LEU A 46 0.46 11.41 -9.38
CA LEU A 46 1.04 12.44 -10.27
C LEU A 46 2.33 11.96 -10.92
N GLY A 47 3.23 11.33 -10.16
CA GLY A 47 4.48 10.83 -10.71
C GLY A 47 4.27 9.64 -11.65
N ARG A 48 3.19 8.87 -11.46
CA ARG A 48 2.83 7.81 -12.42
C ARG A 48 2.42 8.41 -13.76
N LEU A 49 1.55 9.43 -13.77
CA LEU A 49 1.16 10.13 -15.00
C LEU A 49 2.37 10.75 -15.69
N GLU A 50 3.28 11.35 -14.93
CA GLU A 50 4.54 11.88 -15.46
C GLU A 50 5.37 10.77 -16.13
N SER A 51 5.60 9.68 -15.42
CA SER A 51 6.41 8.56 -15.92
C SER A 51 5.79 7.90 -17.16
N ASP A 52 4.47 7.79 -17.23
CA ASP A 52 3.77 7.21 -18.38
C ASP A 52 3.85 8.14 -19.61
N LEU A 53 3.73 9.46 -19.43
CA LEU A 53 3.91 10.45 -20.49
C LEU A 53 5.35 10.48 -21.03
N GLU A 54 6.36 10.44 -20.15
CA GLU A 54 7.78 10.38 -20.55
C GLU A 54 8.06 9.11 -21.37
N ARG A 55 7.55 7.97 -20.93
CA ARG A 55 7.73 6.69 -21.62
C ARG A 55 7.03 6.63 -22.98
N ALA A 56 5.91 7.32 -23.11
CA ALA A 56 5.18 7.46 -24.34
C ALA A 56 5.80 8.52 -25.30
N GLY A 57 6.79 9.30 -24.82
CA GLY A 57 7.39 10.41 -25.57
C GLY A 57 6.47 11.62 -25.74
N LEU A 58 5.45 11.75 -24.89
CA LEU A 58 4.38 12.75 -25.01
C LEU A 58 4.52 13.90 -24.00
N PHE A 59 5.56 13.90 -23.18
CA PHE A 59 5.70 14.87 -22.10
C PHE A 59 5.83 16.31 -22.59
N GLU A 60 6.45 16.54 -23.74
CA GLU A 60 6.62 17.87 -24.34
C GLU A 60 5.37 18.36 -25.09
N GLU A 61 4.36 17.50 -25.28
CA GLU A 61 3.12 17.83 -25.98
C GLU A 61 2.02 18.37 -25.03
N ILE A 62 2.22 18.26 -23.70
CA ILE A 62 1.22 18.68 -22.73
C ILE A 62 1.35 20.18 -22.36
N PRO A 63 0.28 20.83 -21.88
CA PRO A 63 0.33 22.23 -21.47
C PRO A 63 1.40 22.48 -20.39
N GLU A 64 2.19 23.56 -20.54
CA GLU A 64 3.31 23.88 -19.66
C GLU A 64 2.91 23.95 -18.16
N ARG A 65 1.70 24.44 -17.85
CA ARG A 65 1.20 24.44 -16.46
C ARG A 65 1.05 23.02 -15.89
N ALA A 66 0.59 22.08 -16.70
CA ALA A 66 0.48 20.67 -16.29
C ALA A 66 1.87 20.05 -16.15
N ALA A 67 2.75 20.28 -17.13
CA ALA A 67 4.13 19.82 -17.13
C ALA A 67 4.90 20.28 -15.87
N ALA A 68 4.72 21.55 -15.46
CA ALA A 68 5.36 22.07 -14.24
C ALA A 68 4.97 21.28 -12.97
N HIS A 69 3.69 20.91 -12.82
CA HIS A 69 3.24 20.10 -11.69
C HIS A 69 3.79 18.67 -11.73
N LEU A 70 3.86 18.07 -12.91
CA LEU A 70 4.38 16.71 -13.11
C LEU A 70 5.90 16.67 -12.91
N ARG A 71 6.66 17.64 -13.44
CA ARG A 71 8.11 17.78 -13.17
C ARG A 71 8.41 17.96 -11.69
N ALA A 72 7.62 18.75 -10.97
CA ALA A 72 7.78 18.90 -9.52
C ALA A 72 7.58 17.57 -8.79
N ALA A 73 6.57 16.78 -9.19
CA ALA A 73 6.35 15.44 -8.64
C ALA A 73 7.53 14.50 -8.92
N ARG A 74 8.05 14.46 -10.16
CA ARG A 74 9.25 13.70 -10.56
C ARG A 74 10.45 14.04 -9.68
N ASN A 75 10.75 15.31 -9.48
CA ASN A 75 11.90 15.74 -8.68
C ASN A 75 11.81 15.27 -7.23
N VAL A 76 10.63 15.37 -6.61
CA VAL A 76 10.39 14.89 -5.25
C VAL A 76 10.56 13.36 -5.18
N ILE A 77 10.02 12.64 -6.15
CA ILE A 77 10.11 11.17 -6.21
C ILE A 77 11.55 10.72 -6.39
N SER A 78 12.28 11.29 -7.35
CA SER A 78 13.69 10.96 -7.61
C SER A 78 14.55 11.18 -6.37
N HIS A 79 14.38 12.32 -5.69
CA HIS A 79 15.08 12.59 -4.44
C HIS A 79 14.74 11.54 -3.35
N ARG A 80 13.46 11.22 -3.15
CA ARG A 80 13.03 10.23 -2.17
C ARG A 80 13.56 8.83 -2.47
N ASN A 81 13.52 8.41 -3.72
CA ASN A 81 14.03 7.10 -4.14
C ASN A 81 15.54 6.97 -3.89
N THR A 82 16.30 8.05 -4.15
CA THR A 82 17.74 8.11 -3.82
C THR A 82 17.95 7.95 -2.31
N LEU A 83 17.18 8.65 -1.48
CA LEU A 83 17.27 8.52 -0.02
C LEU A 83 16.96 7.10 0.47
N ILE A 84 15.92 6.45 -0.07
CA ILE A 84 15.56 5.07 0.30
C ILE A 84 16.68 4.10 -0.10
N SER A 85 17.20 4.19 -1.33
CA SER A 85 18.32 3.35 -1.78
C SER A 85 19.56 3.54 -0.90
N TRP A 86 19.85 4.78 -0.51
CA TRP A 86 20.95 5.07 0.41
C TRP A 86 20.69 4.51 1.81
N GLU A 87 19.46 4.59 2.33
CA GLU A 87 19.09 4.03 3.63
C GLU A 87 19.21 2.50 3.67
N VAL A 88 18.85 1.82 2.59
CA VAL A 88 19.09 0.37 2.47
C VAL A 88 20.57 0.04 2.56
N ASN A 89 21.46 0.84 1.94
CA ASN A 89 22.91 0.67 2.09
C ASN A 89 23.37 0.88 3.54
N ARG A 90 22.77 1.83 4.27
CA ARG A 90 23.06 2.04 5.70
C ARG A 90 22.56 0.89 6.55
N LEU A 91 21.42 0.33 6.23
CA LEU A 91 20.87 -0.85 6.86
C LEU A 91 21.80 -2.07 6.68
N LEU A 92 22.25 -2.33 5.46
CA LEU A 92 23.20 -3.40 5.15
C LEU A 92 24.53 -3.24 5.88
N TRP A 93 25.02 -2.00 6.02
CA TRP A 93 26.21 -1.71 6.80
C TRP A 93 25.96 -1.97 8.30
N ALA A 94 24.83 -1.55 8.84
CA ALA A 94 24.49 -1.76 10.24
C ALA A 94 24.38 -3.24 10.60
N LEU A 95 23.80 -4.04 9.71
CA LEU A 95 23.59 -5.48 9.87
C LEU A 95 24.78 -6.33 9.40
N LYS A 96 25.94 -5.72 9.12
CA LYS A 96 27.15 -6.46 8.73
C LYS A 96 27.55 -7.45 9.82
N GLY A 97 27.76 -8.71 9.42
CA GLY A 97 28.12 -9.82 10.32
C GLY A 97 26.90 -10.59 10.87
N ILE A 98 25.69 -10.16 10.57
CA ILE A 98 24.47 -10.95 10.83
C ILE A 98 24.12 -11.71 9.56
N ASP A 99 24.26 -13.02 9.62
CA ASP A 99 23.91 -13.93 8.52
C ASP A 99 22.42 -14.28 8.59
N VAL A 100 21.62 -13.49 7.86
CA VAL A 100 20.16 -13.66 7.78
C VAL A 100 19.66 -13.18 6.42
N PRO A 101 18.73 -13.90 5.78
CA PRO A 101 18.10 -13.39 4.58
C PRO A 101 17.24 -12.16 4.92
N LEU A 102 17.51 -11.04 4.27
CA LEU A 102 16.76 -9.80 4.37
C LEU A 102 15.84 -9.69 3.16
N ILE A 103 14.55 -9.93 3.33
CA ILE A 103 13.58 -9.82 2.24
C ILE A 103 12.97 -8.43 2.29
N LEU A 104 13.23 -7.63 1.26
CA LEU A 104 12.57 -6.34 1.10
C LEU A 104 11.10 -6.56 0.69
N LEU A 105 10.23 -5.74 1.23
CA LEU A 105 8.80 -5.79 0.94
C LEU A 105 8.35 -4.53 0.19
N LYS A 106 7.18 -4.62 -0.44
CA LYS A 106 6.45 -3.48 -1.02
C LYS A 106 7.35 -2.53 -1.84
N GLY A 107 7.26 -1.24 -1.52
CA GLY A 107 7.90 -0.15 -2.25
C GLY A 107 9.40 -0.27 -2.41
N THR A 108 10.11 -0.62 -1.35
CA THR A 108 11.56 -0.78 -1.36
C THR A 108 12.00 -1.95 -2.25
N ALA A 109 11.25 -3.07 -2.23
CA ALA A 109 11.48 -4.19 -3.13
C ALA A 109 11.26 -3.78 -4.60
N TYR A 110 10.19 -3.06 -4.89
CA TYR A 110 9.90 -2.59 -6.24
C TYR A 110 11.00 -1.67 -6.78
N LEU A 111 11.51 -0.77 -5.91
CA LEU A 111 12.56 0.16 -6.28
C LEU A 111 13.88 -0.55 -6.62
N LEU A 112 14.35 -1.45 -5.75
CA LEU A 112 15.64 -2.11 -5.93
C LEU A 112 15.62 -3.25 -6.96
N ALA A 113 14.45 -3.82 -7.22
CA ALA A 113 14.26 -4.78 -8.30
C ALA A 113 13.85 -4.11 -9.64
N GLU A 114 13.81 -2.78 -9.70
CA GLU A 114 13.44 -1.98 -10.89
C GLU A 114 12.08 -2.39 -11.49
N LEU A 115 11.15 -2.80 -10.63
CA LEU A 115 9.81 -3.25 -11.07
C LEU A 115 8.91 -2.06 -11.46
N PRO A 116 7.96 -2.27 -12.38
CA PRO A 116 7.05 -1.22 -12.83
C PRO A 116 6.33 -0.43 -11.73
N PRO A 117 5.89 -1.02 -10.60
CA PRO A 117 5.28 -0.26 -9.51
C PRO A 117 6.19 0.83 -8.88
N ALA A 118 7.51 0.78 -9.09
CA ALA A 118 8.42 1.82 -8.61
C ALA A 118 8.30 3.12 -9.42
N ARG A 119 7.74 3.07 -10.62
CA ARG A 119 7.65 4.21 -11.53
C ARG A 119 6.72 5.28 -10.98
N GLY A 120 7.26 6.47 -10.79
CA GLY A 120 6.46 7.59 -10.32
C GLY A 120 5.88 7.44 -8.91
N ARG A 121 6.43 6.55 -8.08
CA ARG A 121 5.96 6.29 -6.72
C ARG A 121 6.90 6.92 -5.68
N ILE A 122 6.32 7.56 -4.67
CA ILE A 122 7.03 8.04 -3.48
C ILE A 122 7.07 6.92 -2.45
N PHE A 123 8.26 6.60 -1.97
CA PHE A 123 8.49 5.72 -0.83
C PHE A 123 8.88 6.52 0.40
N ALA A 124 8.40 6.11 1.58
CA ALA A 124 8.62 6.82 2.84
C ALA A 124 9.43 6.00 3.85
N ASP A 125 9.35 4.69 3.77
CA ASP A 125 9.79 3.69 4.71
C ASP A 125 10.55 2.55 4.03
N VAL A 126 11.26 1.77 4.81
CA VAL A 126 11.91 0.53 4.39
C VAL A 126 11.21 -0.62 5.10
N ASP A 127 10.39 -1.37 4.37
CA ASP A 127 9.75 -2.59 4.87
C ASP A 127 10.70 -3.79 4.68
N LEU A 128 10.96 -4.52 5.76
CA LEU A 128 11.89 -5.63 5.79
C LEU A 128 11.25 -6.86 6.43
N LEU A 129 11.23 -8.00 5.76
CA LEU A 129 10.81 -9.29 6.34
C LEU A 129 12.05 -10.08 6.77
N VAL A 130 12.06 -10.52 8.02
CA VAL A 130 13.14 -11.31 8.63
C VAL A 130 12.57 -12.50 9.40
N PRO A 131 13.35 -13.59 9.59
CA PRO A 131 12.90 -14.71 10.42
C PRO A 131 12.61 -14.26 11.86
N GLU A 132 11.46 -14.66 12.41
CA GLU A 132 11.00 -14.24 13.74
C GLU A 132 12.04 -14.47 14.84
N ARG A 133 12.77 -15.60 14.76
CA ARG A 133 13.84 -15.98 15.70
C ARG A 133 15.04 -15.03 15.71
N ARG A 134 15.21 -14.19 14.67
CA ARG A 134 16.36 -13.27 14.51
C ARG A 134 16.01 -11.82 14.83
N ILE A 135 14.74 -11.52 15.14
CA ILE A 135 14.28 -10.13 15.39
C ILE A 135 15.07 -9.47 16.52
N GLY A 136 15.27 -10.16 17.65
CA GLY A 136 15.98 -9.59 18.81
C GLY A 136 17.39 -9.13 18.45
N GLU A 137 18.17 -9.99 17.78
CA GLU A 137 19.52 -9.69 17.33
C GLU A 137 19.56 -8.52 16.34
N ILE A 138 18.61 -8.47 15.39
CA ILE A 138 18.52 -7.39 14.40
C ILE A 138 18.16 -6.08 15.09
N GLU A 139 17.15 -6.09 15.98
CA GLU A 139 16.70 -4.91 16.72
C GLU A 139 17.83 -4.34 17.59
N GLU A 140 18.52 -5.17 18.36
CA GLU A 140 19.67 -4.79 19.18
C GLU A 140 20.77 -4.14 18.33
N ARG A 141 21.14 -4.78 17.23
CA ARG A 141 22.17 -4.27 16.31
C ARG A 141 21.78 -2.92 15.71
N LEU A 142 20.52 -2.72 15.32
CA LEU A 142 20.05 -1.45 14.78
C LEU A 142 20.06 -0.37 15.85
N VAL A 143 19.67 -0.68 17.09
CA VAL A 143 19.72 0.26 18.22
C VAL A 143 21.17 0.71 18.50
N GLU A 144 22.11 -0.20 18.51
CA GLU A 144 23.56 0.12 18.63
C GLU A 144 24.06 1.08 17.53
N ARG A 145 23.43 1.03 16.35
CA ARG A 145 23.77 1.82 15.17
C ARG A 145 22.95 3.10 15.00
N GLY A 146 22.18 3.49 16.02
CA GLY A 146 21.49 4.77 16.09
C GLY A 146 20.02 4.76 15.69
N TRP A 147 19.44 3.59 15.40
CA TRP A 147 17.98 3.48 15.33
C TRP A 147 17.42 3.40 16.74
N PHE A 148 16.25 3.95 16.95
CA PHE A 148 15.53 3.89 18.21
C PHE A 148 14.06 3.57 17.99
N LYS A 149 13.45 2.93 18.98
CA LYS A 149 12.02 2.66 18.96
C LYS A 149 11.25 3.97 19.04
N THR A 150 10.29 4.16 18.15
CA THR A 150 9.34 5.25 18.28
C THR A 150 8.65 5.12 19.65
N GLN A 151 8.55 6.21 20.39
CA GLN A 151 7.86 6.17 21.69
C GLN A 151 6.38 5.83 21.49
N ILE A 152 6.01 4.64 21.89
CA ILE A 152 4.64 4.15 21.88
C ILE A 152 4.19 3.80 23.30
N ASP A 153 2.89 3.80 23.51
CA ASP A 153 2.27 3.34 24.75
C ASP A 153 2.70 1.89 25.05
N PRO A 154 2.97 1.50 26.32
CA PRO A 154 3.29 0.11 26.68
C PRO A 154 2.25 -0.92 26.21
N TYR A 155 0.98 -0.53 26.08
CA TYR A 155 -0.03 -1.37 25.47
C TYR A 155 0.24 -1.58 23.97
N ASP A 156 0.58 -0.52 23.24
CA ASP A 156 0.89 -0.59 21.82
C ASP A 156 2.18 -1.40 21.58
N ASP A 157 3.25 -1.23 22.40
CA ASP A 157 4.47 -2.07 22.28
C ASP A 157 4.14 -3.56 22.46
N ARG A 158 3.37 -3.91 23.49
CA ARG A 158 2.90 -5.29 23.68
C ARG A 158 2.00 -5.76 22.53
N TYR A 159 1.15 -4.87 22.00
CA TYR A 159 0.26 -5.17 20.88
C TYR A 159 1.07 -5.57 19.64
N TYR A 160 2.09 -4.80 19.26
CA TYR A 160 2.99 -5.11 18.16
C TYR A 160 3.69 -6.47 18.36
N ARG A 161 4.34 -6.67 19.46
CA ARG A 161 5.17 -7.88 19.72
C ARG A 161 4.37 -9.18 19.84
N VAL A 162 3.17 -9.12 20.40
CA VAL A 162 2.39 -10.33 20.70
C VAL A 162 1.42 -10.70 19.59
N TRP A 163 0.80 -9.70 18.95
CA TRP A 163 -0.32 -9.92 18.04
C TRP A 163 -0.09 -9.48 16.61
N MET A 164 0.80 -8.52 16.37
CA MET A 164 1.07 -8.02 15.02
C MET A 164 2.06 -8.91 14.26
N HIS A 165 2.29 -8.56 13.03
CA HIS A 165 3.20 -9.22 12.09
C HIS A 165 4.56 -8.50 11.97
N GLU A 166 4.72 -7.42 12.71
CA GLU A 166 5.88 -6.53 12.71
C GLU A 166 6.19 -6.07 14.14
N ILE A 167 7.39 -5.56 14.37
CA ILE A 167 7.74 -4.88 15.61
C ILE A 167 7.42 -3.38 15.50
N PRO A 168 7.41 -2.63 16.63
CA PRO A 168 7.27 -1.17 16.56
C PRO A 168 8.28 -0.56 15.61
N PRO A 169 7.88 0.44 14.78
CA PRO A 169 8.76 1.08 13.82
C PRO A 169 10.05 1.60 14.46
N LEU A 170 11.17 1.38 13.80
CA LEU A 170 12.47 1.90 14.21
C LEU A 170 12.81 3.14 13.39
N ARG A 171 13.20 4.23 14.05
CA ARG A 171 13.57 5.48 13.41
C ARG A 171 15.04 5.82 13.67
N HIS A 172 15.76 6.26 12.66
CA HIS A 172 17.15 6.69 12.87
C HIS A 172 17.20 8.11 13.46
N ARG A 173 18.05 8.30 14.49
CA ARG A 173 18.13 9.55 15.28
C ARG A 173 18.43 10.78 14.43
N GLU A 174 19.39 10.68 13.52
CA GLU A 174 19.87 11.79 12.71
C GLU A 174 19.11 11.90 11.37
N ARG A 175 18.79 10.76 10.74
CA ARG A 175 18.24 10.72 9.40
C ARG A 175 16.72 10.79 9.36
N GLY A 176 16.09 10.38 10.45
CA GLY A 176 14.64 10.37 10.56
C GLY A 176 13.91 9.34 9.70
N THR A 177 14.65 8.47 9.00
CA THR A 177 14.10 7.37 8.20
C THR A 177 13.50 6.31 9.10
N GLU A 178 12.35 5.77 8.73
CA GLU A 178 11.66 4.67 9.40
C GLU A 178 11.95 3.34 8.71
N ILE A 179 12.09 2.29 9.53
CA ILE A 179 12.21 0.90 9.10
C ILE A 179 11.15 0.10 9.82
N ASP A 180 10.35 -0.63 9.04
CA ASP A 180 9.33 -1.55 9.51
C ASP A 180 9.83 -2.98 9.36
N ILE A 181 10.08 -3.64 10.50
CA ILE A 181 10.60 -5.00 10.54
C ILE A 181 9.46 -5.97 10.74
N HIS A 182 9.13 -6.67 9.68
CA HIS A 182 8.13 -7.72 9.63
C HIS A 182 8.73 -9.09 9.91
N HIS A 183 7.94 -9.99 10.47
CA HIS A 183 8.27 -11.42 10.58
C HIS A 183 7.19 -12.31 9.95
N ARG A 184 6.11 -11.70 9.48
CA ARG A 184 4.98 -12.32 8.76
C ARG A 184 4.36 -11.29 7.82
N LEU A 185 3.50 -11.75 6.92
CA LEU A 185 2.71 -10.86 6.06
C LEU A 185 1.41 -10.39 6.72
N LEU A 186 0.94 -11.05 7.78
CA LEU A 186 -0.31 -10.77 8.48
C LEU A 186 -0.14 -10.92 9.99
N PRO A 187 -0.96 -10.20 10.79
CA PRO A 187 -1.00 -10.38 12.25
C PRO A 187 -1.20 -11.84 12.64
N LYS A 188 -0.55 -12.25 13.74
CA LYS A 188 -0.68 -13.61 14.31
C LYS A 188 -2.14 -13.96 14.65
N THR A 189 -2.95 -12.96 14.89
CA THR A 189 -4.38 -13.06 15.22
C THR A 189 -5.29 -13.15 14.01
N SER A 190 -4.76 -13.00 12.80
CA SER A 190 -5.54 -13.04 11.57
C SER A 190 -6.25 -14.37 11.38
N HIS A 191 -7.46 -14.32 10.83
CA HIS A 191 -8.19 -15.51 10.39
C HIS A 191 -7.55 -16.14 9.13
N LEU A 192 -6.81 -15.34 8.35
CA LEU A 192 -5.98 -15.84 7.25
C LEU A 192 -4.62 -16.22 7.81
N LYS A 193 -4.21 -17.46 7.60
CA LYS A 193 -2.95 -17.97 8.12
C LYS A 193 -2.02 -18.31 6.97
N SER A 194 -0.83 -17.71 6.98
CA SER A 194 0.25 -18.04 6.06
C SER A 194 1.44 -18.60 6.81
N ASP A 195 2.15 -19.53 6.18
CA ASP A 195 3.43 -20.01 6.67
C ASP A 195 4.56 -19.06 6.24
N PRO A 196 5.22 -18.35 7.19
CA PRO A 196 6.31 -17.44 6.84
C PRO A 196 7.54 -18.14 6.26
N GLU A 197 7.86 -19.36 6.70
CA GLU A 197 9.07 -20.09 6.25
C GLU A 197 9.00 -20.38 4.74
N SER A 198 7.80 -20.62 4.20
CA SER A 198 7.61 -20.82 2.77
C SER A 198 7.93 -19.58 1.93
N LEU A 199 7.86 -18.36 2.52
CA LEU A 199 8.24 -17.11 1.86
C LEU A 199 9.76 -16.99 1.75
N PHE A 200 10.50 -17.35 2.81
CA PHE A 200 11.96 -17.35 2.80
C PHE A 200 12.53 -18.35 1.79
N THR A 201 11.93 -19.55 1.74
CA THR A 201 12.35 -20.59 0.80
C THR A 201 12.15 -20.21 -0.66
N ALA A 202 11.07 -19.45 -0.97
CA ALA A 202 10.75 -19.03 -2.33
C ALA A 202 11.37 -17.69 -2.73
N ALA A 203 11.97 -16.95 -1.79
CA ALA A 203 12.50 -15.61 -2.04
C ALA A 203 13.57 -15.61 -3.13
N ARG A 204 13.59 -14.54 -3.94
CA ARG A 204 14.56 -14.35 -5.03
C ARG A 204 15.64 -13.36 -4.62
N PRO A 205 16.93 -13.64 -4.89
CA PRO A 205 18.00 -12.69 -4.59
C PRO A 205 17.91 -11.44 -5.45
N LEU A 206 18.35 -10.31 -4.92
CA LEU A 206 18.56 -9.04 -5.63
C LEU A 206 20.03 -8.90 -6.05
N ALA A 207 20.41 -7.75 -6.59
CA ALA A 207 21.79 -7.46 -7.01
C ALA A 207 22.81 -7.59 -5.86
N ASP A 208 22.46 -7.15 -4.64
CA ASP A 208 23.23 -7.48 -3.42
C ASP A 208 22.73 -8.84 -2.88
N PRO A 209 23.60 -9.85 -2.77
CA PRO A 209 23.19 -11.21 -2.38
C PRO A 209 22.63 -11.33 -0.96
N ARG A 210 22.80 -10.33 -0.11
CA ARG A 210 22.18 -10.26 1.22
C ARG A 210 20.72 -9.84 1.18
N LEU A 211 20.32 -9.21 0.07
CA LEU A 211 18.95 -8.72 -0.15
C LEU A 211 18.18 -9.67 -1.04
N HIS A 212 16.95 -9.89 -0.67
CA HIS A 212 16.01 -10.71 -1.42
C HIS A 212 14.71 -9.93 -1.63
N MET A 213 13.92 -10.37 -2.57
CA MET A 213 12.52 -9.98 -2.74
C MET A 213 11.63 -11.22 -2.68
N LEU A 214 10.35 -11.02 -2.41
CA LEU A 214 9.37 -12.11 -2.50
C LEU A 214 9.33 -12.69 -3.92
N ALA A 215 9.01 -13.98 -4.02
CA ALA A 215 8.71 -14.59 -5.31
C ALA A 215 7.53 -13.85 -6.00
N PRO A 216 7.43 -13.84 -7.34
CA PRO A 216 6.42 -13.09 -8.08
C PRO A 216 4.99 -13.29 -7.58
N ALA A 217 4.56 -14.54 -7.38
CA ALA A 217 3.23 -14.83 -6.86
C ALA A 217 3.05 -14.29 -5.42
N ASP A 218 4.05 -14.45 -4.54
CA ASP A 218 4.01 -13.96 -3.17
C ASP A 218 3.96 -12.43 -3.11
N MET A 219 4.66 -11.76 -4.03
CA MET A 219 4.67 -10.29 -4.13
C MET A 219 3.29 -9.74 -4.52
N VAL A 220 2.62 -10.34 -5.51
CA VAL A 220 1.24 -10.00 -5.90
C VAL A 220 0.29 -10.28 -4.74
N LEU A 221 0.38 -11.44 -4.10
CA LEU A 221 -0.48 -11.83 -2.98
C LEU A 221 -0.29 -10.90 -1.78
N HIS A 222 0.95 -10.53 -1.46
CA HIS A 222 1.25 -9.56 -0.40
C HIS A 222 0.66 -8.18 -0.70
N ALA A 223 0.82 -7.67 -1.93
CA ALA A 223 0.24 -6.40 -2.33
C ALA A 223 -1.28 -6.39 -2.18
N LEU A 224 -1.96 -7.49 -2.53
CA LEU A 224 -3.40 -7.64 -2.39
C LEU A 224 -3.86 -7.76 -0.94
N VAL A 225 -3.13 -8.50 -0.13
CA VAL A 225 -3.41 -8.65 1.30
C VAL A 225 -3.26 -7.29 1.99
N HIS A 226 -2.18 -6.57 1.72
CA HIS A 226 -1.96 -5.21 2.20
C HIS A 226 -3.10 -4.28 1.77
N LEU A 227 -3.49 -4.27 0.49
CA LEU A 227 -4.57 -3.45 -0.02
C LEU A 227 -5.90 -3.70 0.72
N PHE A 228 -6.31 -4.96 0.90
CA PHE A 228 -7.65 -5.29 1.42
C PHE A 228 -7.73 -5.46 2.93
N LEU A 229 -6.61 -5.59 3.64
CA LEU A 229 -6.59 -5.82 5.08
C LEU A 229 -5.92 -4.71 5.89
N GLU A 230 -5.11 -3.83 5.28
CA GLU A 230 -4.39 -2.77 6.00
C GLU A 230 -4.89 -1.35 5.70
N GLY A 231 -6.14 -1.24 5.26
CA GLY A 231 -6.75 0.07 4.95
C GLY A 231 -6.79 1.02 6.14
N ASP A 232 -6.51 2.29 5.89
CA ASP A 232 -6.70 3.39 6.81
C ASP A 232 -8.15 3.89 6.77
N PRO A 233 -8.79 4.25 7.92
CA PRO A 233 -10.19 4.71 7.93
C PRO A 233 -10.39 6.03 7.16
N ASP A 234 -9.38 6.87 7.10
CA ASP A 234 -9.45 8.18 6.45
C ASP A 234 -9.03 8.11 4.97
N GLU A 235 -8.00 7.33 4.65
CA GLU A 235 -7.53 7.13 3.27
C GLU A 235 -8.35 6.06 2.53
N GLY A 236 -8.88 5.05 3.23
CA GLY A 236 -9.57 3.89 2.64
C GLY A 236 -8.63 2.94 1.92
N LEU A 237 -9.17 2.25 0.90
CA LEU A 237 -8.36 1.49 -0.05
C LEU A 237 -7.60 2.47 -0.94
N ARG A 238 -6.32 2.23 -1.16
CA ARG A 238 -5.48 3.12 -1.99
C ARG A 238 -5.47 2.66 -3.44
N LEU A 239 -5.98 3.49 -4.35
CA LEU A 239 -5.97 3.21 -5.78
C LEU A 239 -4.55 2.92 -6.29
N ARG A 240 -3.56 3.61 -5.77
CA ARG A 240 -2.15 3.40 -6.06
C ARG A 240 -1.72 1.95 -5.81
N ASP A 241 -2.15 1.34 -4.71
CA ASP A 241 -1.76 -0.04 -4.39
C ASP A 241 -2.43 -1.06 -5.35
N LEU A 242 -3.62 -0.74 -5.89
CA LEU A 242 -4.23 -1.54 -6.95
C LEU A 242 -3.50 -1.36 -8.31
N ILE A 243 -2.96 -0.18 -8.60
CA ILE A 243 -2.10 0.05 -9.76
C ILE A 243 -0.82 -0.77 -9.63
N ASP A 244 -0.22 -0.85 -8.43
CA ASP A 244 0.94 -1.71 -8.19
C ASP A 244 0.63 -3.18 -8.54
N VAL A 245 -0.55 -3.67 -8.14
CA VAL A 245 -0.99 -5.04 -8.49
C VAL A 245 -1.15 -5.21 -10.00
N HIS A 246 -1.76 -4.24 -10.68
CA HIS A 246 -1.85 -4.23 -12.15
C HIS A 246 -0.47 -4.35 -12.79
N ASP A 247 0.47 -3.51 -12.39
CA ASP A 247 1.83 -3.48 -12.92
C ASP A 247 2.59 -4.80 -12.67
N LEU A 248 2.45 -5.36 -11.46
CA LEU A 248 3.06 -6.65 -11.12
C LEU A 248 2.50 -7.79 -11.96
N LEU A 249 1.17 -7.82 -12.14
CA LEU A 249 0.51 -8.84 -12.95
C LEU A 249 0.91 -8.74 -14.44
N CYS A 250 1.01 -7.52 -14.99
CA CYS A 250 1.50 -7.32 -16.36
C CYS A 250 2.95 -7.79 -16.49
N ARG A 251 3.82 -7.41 -15.54
CA ARG A 251 5.25 -7.75 -15.60
C ARG A 251 5.51 -9.24 -15.39
N PHE A 252 4.93 -9.83 -14.35
CA PHE A 252 5.15 -11.25 -14.04
C PHE A 252 4.32 -12.19 -14.90
N GLY A 253 3.20 -11.71 -15.44
CA GLY A 253 2.38 -12.48 -16.37
C GLY A 253 3.11 -12.91 -17.65
N GLU A 254 4.24 -12.26 -17.98
CA GLU A 254 5.15 -12.62 -19.07
C GLU A 254 6.12 -13.77 -18.68
N GLU A 255 6.28 -14.04 -17.37
CA GLU A 255 7.17 -15.11 -16.90
C GLU A 255 6.50 -16.48 -17.09
N PRO A 256 7.21 -17.48 -17.64
CA PRO A 256 6.69 -18.84 -17.75
C PRO A 256 6.28 -19.39 -16.38
N GLY A 257 5.11 -19.99 -16.30
CA GLY A 257 4.62 -20.62 -15.08
C GLY A 257 3.93 -19.69 -14.06
N PHE A 258 4.09 -18.38 -14.16
CA PHE A 258 3.51 -17.43 -13.18
C PHE A 258 2.01 -17.64 -12.98
N TRP A 259 1.23 -17.67 -14.05
CA TRP A 259 -0.21 -17.82 -13.97
C TRP A 259 -0.67 -19.17 -13.43
N SER A 260 0.09 -20.25 -13.74
CA SER A 260 -0.19 -21.58 -13.21
C SER A 260 0.13 -21.70 -11.72
N ASP A 261 1.09 -20.93 -11.22
CA ASP A 261 1.55 -20.97 -9.83
C ASP A 261 0.73 -20.05 -8.91
N LEU A 262 0.17 -18.97 -9.42
CA LEU A 262 -0.49 -17.93 -8.63
C LEU A 262 -1.68 -18.46 -7.83
N GLY A 263 -2.57 -19.25 -8.44
CA GLY A 263 -3.74 -19.84 -7.78
C GLY A 263 -3.37 -20.85 -6.69
N PRO A 264 -2.57 -21.88 -7.00
CA PRO A 264 -2.05 -22.82 -6.00
C PRO A 264 -1.30 -22.13 -4.83
N ARG A 265 -0.48 -21.13 -5.14
CA ARG A 265 0.24 -20.37 -4.11
C ARG A 265 -0.72 -19.57 -3.22
N ALA A 266 -1.74 -18.94 -3.79
CA ALA A 266 -2.78 -18.26 -3.02
C ALA A 266 -3.50 -19.22 -2.07
N ARG A 267 -3.79 -20.45 -2.52
CA ARG A 267 -4.40 -21.50 -1.70
C ARG A 267 -3.49 -21.92 -0.55
N ALA A 268 -2.22 -22.15 -0.83
CA ALA A 268 -1.23 -22.53 0.19
C ALA A 268 -1.08 -21.49 1.30
N LEU A 269 -1.21 -20.19 0.94
CA LEU A 269 -1.13 -19.07 1.89
C LEU A 269 -2.50 -18.64 2.46
N GLY A 270 -3.62 -19.22 2.01
CA GLY A 270 -4.97 -18.82 2.41
C GLY A 270 -5.40 -17.45 1.88
N PHE A 271 -4.83 -17.00 0.75
CA PHE A 271 -5.05 -15.67 0.17
C PHE A 271 -5.94 -15.69 -1.08
N GLU A 272 -6.67 -16.77 -1.32
CA GLU A 272 -7.53 -16.93 -2.50
C GLU A 272 -8.62 -15.83 -2.60
N ARG A 273 -9.20 -15.44 -1.44
CA ARG A 273 -10.24 -14.39 -1.41
C ARG A 273 -9.69 -12.99 -1.73
N PRO A 274 -8.57 -12.52 -1.17
CA PRO A 274 -7.89 -11.31 -1.62
C PRO A 274 -7.53 -11.36 -3.12
N LEU A 275 -7.01 -12.50 -3.59
CA LEU A 275 -6.68 -12.70 -5.01
C LEU A 275 -7.92 -12.57 -5.90
N PHE A 276 -9.03 -13.23 -5.55
CA PHE A 276 -10.30 -13.13 -6.28
C PHE A 276 -10.75 -11.67 -6.46
N TYR A 277 -10.78 -10.89 -5.37
CA TYR A 277 -11.16 -9.48 -5.44
C TYR A 277 -10.15 -8.65 -6.24
N GLY A 278 -8.87 -8.89 -6.05
CA GLY A 278 -7.81 -8.17 -6.74
C GLY A 278 -7.90 -8.34 -8.25
N LEU A 279 -7.90 -9.58 -8.74
CA LEU A 279 -7.97 -9.89 -10.16
C LEU A 279 -9.24 -9.31 -10.82
N HIS A 280 -10.39 -9.42 -10.13
CA HIS A 280 -11.65 -8.86 -10.63
C HIS A 280 -11.57 -7.32 -10.80
N HIS A 281 -10.98 -6.61 -9.83
CA HIS A 281 -10.95 -5.15 -9.88
C HIS A 281 -9.84 -4.60 -10.78
N VAL A 282 -8.65 -5.22 -10.87
CA VAL A 282 -7.62 -4.77 -11.81
C VAL A 282 -8.05 -5.00 -13.26
N GLN A 283 -8.71 -6.14 -13.55
CA GLN A 283 -9.25 -6.39 -14.88
C GLN A 283 -10.32 -5.36 -15.25
N ARG A 284 -11.24 -5.09 -14.33
CA ARG A 284 -12.35 -4.15 -14.56
C ARG A 284 -11.89 -2.71 -14.72
N LEU A 285 -10.89 -2.25 -13.92
CA LEU A 285 -10.46 -0.86 -13.87
C LEU A 285 -9.32 -0.55 -14.82
N PHE A 286 -8.44 -1.52 -15.10
CA PHE A 286 -7.23 -1.29 -15.90
C PHE A 286 -7.13 -2.20 -17.14
N GLY A 287 -8.09 -3.10 -17.35
CA GLY A 287 -8.04 -4.03 -18.48
C GLY A 287 -6.87 -5.03 -18.38
N THR A 288 -6.38 -5.30 -17.16
CA THR A 288 -5.24 -6.22 -16.95
C THR A 288 -5.45 -7.53 -17.68
N PRO A 289 -4.49 -7.99 -18.53
CA PRO A 289 -4.62 -9.22 -19.29
C PRO A 289 -4.45 -10.45 -18.39
N ILE A 290 -5.57 -10.99 -17.93
CA ILE A 290 -5.61 -12.16 -17.04
C ILE A 290 -6.16 -13.34 -17.82
N PRO A 291 -5.47 -14.50 -17.89
CA PRO A 291 -5.99 -15.69 -18.55
C PRO A 291 -7.35 -16.12 -17.97
N PRO A 292 -8.35 -16.45 -18.83
CA PRO A 292 -9.69 -16.80 -18.37
C PRO A 292 -9.75 -18.03 -17.45
N ASP A 293 -8.83 -18.97 -17.61
CA ASP A 293 -8.71 -20.17 -16.78
C ASP A 293 -8.26 -19.84 -15.34
N VAL A 294 -7.40 -18.83 -15.16
CA VAL A 294 -7.02 -18.34 -13.82
C VAL A 294 -8.25 -17.78 -13.08
N LEU A 295 -9.07 -17.00 -13.77
CA LEU A 295 -10.31 -16.46 -13.18
C LEU A 295 -11.30 -17.58 -12.84
N ARG A 296 -11.48 -18.55 -13.73
CA ARG A 296 -12.33 -19.74 -13.47
C ARG A 296 -11.84 -20.55 -12.28
N GLY A 297 -10.52 -20.75 -12.15
CA GLY A 297 -9.92 -21.48 -11.04
C GLY A 297 -10.10 -20.85 -9.67
N LEU A 298 -10.57 -19.57 -9.61
CA LEU A 298 -10.85 -18.86 -8.38
C LEU A 298 -12.35 -18.70 -8.05
N GLU A 299 -13.26 -19.25 -8.86
CA GLU A 299 -14.71 -19.14 -8.60
C GLU A 299 -15.10 -19.82 -7.26
N ASP A 300 -14.42 -20.88 -6.84
CA ASP A 300 -14.64 -21.51 -5.52
C ASP A 300 -14.28 -20.58 -4.35
N ALA A 301 -13.35 -19.63 -4.59
CA ALA A 301 -12.99 -18.59 -3.63
C ALA A 301 -13.96 -17.40 -3.65
N ALA A 302 -14.86 -17.32 -4.61
CA ALA A 302 -15.83 -16.24 -4.69
C ALA A 302 -16.74 -16.23 -3.45
N PRO A 303 -17.11 -15.06 -2.92
CA PRO A 303 -18.13 -14.99 -1.88
C PRO A 303 -19.50 -15.37 -2.44
N VAL A 304 -20.41 -15.81 -1.55
CA VAL A 304 -21.82 -16.02 -1.92
C VAL A 304 -22.40 -14.78 -2.60
N TRP A 305 -23.31 -14.99 -3.54
CA TRP A 305 -23.78 -13.96 -4.47
C TRP A 305 -24.14 -12.60 -3.81
N PRO A 306 -24.90 -12.52 -2.70
CA PRO A 306 -25.22 -11.22 -2.09
C PRO A 306 -23.99 -10.44 -1.61
N ILE A 307 -23.01 -11.14 -1.02
CA ILE A 307 -21.76 -10.55 -0.55
C ILE A 307 -20.90 -10.11 -1.73
N ARG A 308 -20.84 -10.92 -2.80
CA ARG A 308 -20.16 -10.56 -4.05
C ARG A 308 -20.70 -9.26 -4.62
N GLN A 309 -22.03 -9.11 -4.71
CA GLN A 309 -22.67 -7.88 -5.21
C GLN A 309 -22.39 -6.67 -4.32
N LEU A 310 -22.45 -6.86 -3.01
CA LEU A 310 -22.12 -5.80 -2.05
C LEU A 310 -20.65 -5.33 -2.21
N MET A 311 -19.70 -6.26 -2.24
CA MET A 311 -18.27 -5.95 -2.38
C MET A 311 -17.95 -5.32 -3.73
N ASN A 312 -18.59 -5.75 -4.82
CA ASN A 312 -18.45 -5.15 -6.15
C ASN A 312 -18.90 -3.68 -6.21
N ARG A 313 -19.74 -3.24 -5.26
CA ARG A 313 -20.14 -1.83 -5.10
C ARG A 313 -19.26 -1.09 -4.11
N LEU A 314 -18.92 -1.70 -2.97
CA LEU A 314 -18.16 -1.06 -1.90
C LEU A 314 -16.70 -0.81 -2.28
N ILE A 315 -16.04 -1.79 -2.92
CA ILE A 315 -14.62 -1.67 -3.26
C ILE A 315 -14.36 -0.48 -4.19
N PRO A 316 -15.06 -0.31 -5.33
CA PRO A 316 -14.86 0.87 -6.18
C PRO A 316 -15.22 2.20 -5.49
N LEU A 317 -16.24 2.22 -4.63
CA LEU A 317 -16.60 3.42 -3.87
C LEU A 317 -15.54 3.80 -2.83
N ALA A 318 -14.87 2.81 -2.24
CA ALA A 318 -13.79 3.05 -1.28
C ALA A 318 -12.46 3.41 -1.96
N LEU A 319 -12.20 2.83 -3.14
CA LEU A 319 -10.95 2.90 -3.88
C LEU A 319 -10.82 4.16 -4.74
N LEU A 320 -11.89 4.49 -5.50
CA LEU A 320 -11.86 5.59 -6.45
C LEU A 320 -12.01 6.94 -5.72
N PRO A 321 -11.24 7.96 -6.16
CA PRO A 321 -11.33 9.28 -5.54
C PRO A 321 -12.69 9.93 -5.75
N GLY A 322 -13.13 10.69 -4.76
CA GLY A 322 -14.23 11.63 -4.93
C GLY A 322 -13.78 12.90 -5.68
N HIS A 323 -14.72 13.63 -6.24
CA HIS A 323 -14.43 14.95 -6.80
C HIS A 323 -13.90 15.89 -5.69
N PRO A 324 -12.85 16.71 -5.97
CA PRO A 324 -12.26 17.58 -4.95
C PRO A 324 -13.26 18.54 -4.27
N ASP A 325 -14.23 19.04 -5.02
CA ASP A 325 -15.20 20.03 -4.54
C ASP A 325 -16.56 19.41 -4.14
N TYR A 326 -16.76 18.13 -4.39
CA TYR A 326 -18.01 17.43 -4.11
C TYR A 326 -17.79 16.15 -3.30
N PRO A 327 -17.66 16.24 -1.97
CA PRO A 327 -17.43 15.08 -1.12
C PRO A 327 -18.61 14.09 -1.19
N SER A 328 -18.30 12.81 -1.30
CA SER A 328 -19.29 11.73 -1.35
C SER A 328 -19.46 11.07 0.01
N ARG A 329 -20.65 11.19 0.62
CA ARG A 329 -20.99 10.47 1.88
C ARG A 329 -20.93 8.94 1.69
N TRP A 330 -21.33 8.46 0.53
CA TRP A 330 -21.30 7.02 0.22
C TRP A 330 -19.88 6.46 0.15
N ALA A 331 -18.92 7.23 -0.38
CA ALA A 331 -17.52 6.85 -0.37
C ALA A 331 -16.96 6.74 1.06
N SER A 332 -17.34 7.65 1.95
CA SER A 332 -16.95 7.59 3.37
C SER A 332 -17.55 6.39 4.09
N VAL A 333 -18.84 6.09 3.84
CA VAL A 333 -19.49 4.90 4.37
C VAL A 333 -18.83 3.63 3.83
N ALA A 334 -18.53 3.57 2.53
CA ALA A 334 -17.86 2.42 1.93
C ALA A 334 -16.46 2.20 2.54
N ARG A 335 -15.66 3.26 2.71
CA ARG A 335 -14.35 3.17 3.38
C ARG A 335 -14.48 2.64 4.80
N TRP A 336 -15.43 3.16 5.56
CA TRP A 336 -15.67 2.69 6.93
C TRP A 336 -16.08 1.22 6.99
N LEU A 337 -16.99 0.77 6.11
CA LEU A 337 -17.39 -0.64 6.05
C LEU A 337 -16.22 -1.57 5.67
N ILE A 338 -15.40 -1.18 4.70
CA ILE A 338 -14.20 -1.93 4.32
C ILE A 338 -13.19 -1.96 5.47
N TYR A 339 -12.99 -0.84 6.16
CA TYR A 339 -12.13 -0.75 7.35
C TYR A 339 -12.60 -1.70 8.47
N VAL A 340 -13.89 -1.69 8.79
CA VAL A 340 -14.47 -2.61 9.80
C VAL A 340 -14.26 -4.07 9.38
N ARG A 341 -14.51 -4.39 8.11
CA ARG A 341 -14.26 -5.73 7.56
C ARG A 341 -12.78 -6.12 7.68
N ALA A 342 -11.87 -5.24 7.33
CA ALA A 342 -10.43 -5.49 7.42
C ALA A 342 -10.01 -5.83 8.86
N HIS A 343 -10.50 -5.08 9.84
CA HIS A 343 -10.23 -5.34 11.25
C HIS A 343 -10.83 -6.65 11.75
N TRP A 344 -12.06 -6.97 11.33
CA TRP A 344 -12.68 -8.24 11.64
C TRP A 344 -11.86 -9.45 11.14
N LEU A 345 -11.27 -9.33 9.95
CA LEU A 345 -10.44 -10.40 9.39
C LEU A 345 -9.06 -10.51 10.06
N ARG A 346 -8.52 -9.40 10.60
CA ARG A 346 -7.19 -9.37 11.23
C ARG A 346 -7.20 -9.82 12.68
N MET A 347 -8.30 -9.68 13.41
CA MET A 347 -8.31 -9.95 14.84
C MET A 347 -9.64 -10.48 15.36
N PRO A 348 -9.62 -11.33 16.41
CA PRO A 348 -10.83 -11.81 17.08
C PRO A 348 -11.67 -10.66 17.65
N PRO A 349 -13.02 -10.80 17.70
CA PRO A 349 -13.93 -9.74 18.15
C PRO A 349 -13.60 -9.17 19.53
N GLY A 350 -13.23 -10.02 20.50
CA GLY A 350 -12.87 -9.59 21.85
C GLY A 350 -11.61 -8.71 21.88
N LEU A 351 -10.59 -9.04 21.09
CA LEU A 351 -9.38 -8.24 20.96
C LEU A 351 -9.68 -6.94 20.22
N LEU A 352 -10.50 -6.99 19.17
CA LEU A 352 -10.96 -5.82 18.43
C LEU A 352 -11.68 -4.83 19.34
N ALA A 353 -12.64 -5.30 20.15
CA ALA A 353 -13.36 -4.46 21.10
C ALA A 353 -12.41 -3.79 22.12
N LYS A 354 -11.46 -4.56 22.68
CA LYS A 354 -10.43 -4.04 23.60
C LYS A 354 -9.54 -2.98 22.91
N HIS A 355 -9.08 -3.24 21.70
CA HIS A 355 -8.24 -2.32 20.94
C HIS A 355 -8.99 -1.02 20.62
N LEU A 356 -10.21 -1.11 20.10
CA LEU A 356 -11.02 0.06 19.76
C LEU A 356 -11.39 0.89 21.02
N SER A 357 -11.72 0.26 22.14
CA SER A 357 -11.99 0.97 23.39
C SER A 357 -10.75 1.68 23.94
N HIS A 358 -9.56 1.06 23.85
CA HIS A 358 -8.30 1.69 24.23
C HIS A 358 -7.98 2.90 23.34
N LYS A 359 -8.10 2.77 22.01
CA LYS A 359 -7.88 3.88 21.06
C LYS A 359 -8.90 5.01 21.24
N ALA A 360 -10.16 4.69 21.50
CA ALA A 360 -11.19 5.68 21.81
C ALA A 360 -10.86 6.45 23.13
N TRP A 361 -10.40 5.74 24.15
CA TRP A 361 -9.97 6.33 25.42
C TRP A 361 -8.75 7.26 25.25
N LEU A 362 -7.74 6.85 24.46
CA LEU A 362 -6.58 7.69 24.15
C LEU A 362 -6.98 8.96 23.38
N ARG A 363 -7.87 8.84 22.38
CA ARG A 363 -8.42 10.00 21.65
C ARG A 363 -9.16 10.95 22.58
N PHE A 364 -9.97 10.41 23.48
CA PHE A 364 -10.70 11.21 24.47
C PHE A 364 -9.75 11.94 25.44
N ARG A 365 -8.70 11.27 25.93
CA ARG A 365 -7.65 11.91 26.77
C ARG A 365 -6.87 12.98 26.00
N GLY A 366 -6.49 12.71 24.77
CA GLY A 366 -5.81 13.67 23.90
C GLY A 366 -6.67 14.90 23.59
N PHE A 367 -7.98 14.70 23.38
CA PHE A 367 -8.94 15.78 23.21
C PHE A 367 -9.06 16.63 24.48
N ARG A 368 -9.23 16.02 25.65
CA ARG A 368 -9.25 16.74 26.95
C ARG A 368 -7.99 17.56 27.16
N ARG A 369 -6.81 16.98 26.94
CA ARG A 369 -5.53 17.67 27.10
C ARG A 369 -5.39 18.91 26.19
N ARG A 370 -5.91 18.85 24.95
CA ARG A 370 -5.95 20.00 24.03
C ARG A 370 -6.93 21.07 24.50
N VAL A 371 -8.08 20.69 25.03
CA VAL A 371 -9.08 21.62 25.58
C VAL A 371 -8.53 22.31 26.81
N ASP A 372 -7.88 21.57 27.72
CA ASP A 372 -7.26 22.14 28.92
C ASP A 372 -6.15 23.13 28.60
N LEU A 373 -5.28 22.82 27.61
CA LEU A 373 -4.24 23.76 27.13
C LEU A 373 -4.84 25.01 26.50
N ALA A 374 -5.86 24.87 25.66
CA ALA A 374 -6.54 26.02 25.05
C ALA A 374 -7.24 26.92 26.10
N GLN A 375 -7.77 26.32 27.20
CA GLN A 375 -8.36 27.09 28.29
C GLN A 375 -7.29 27.78 29.16
N LEU A 376 -6.09 27.23 29.25
CA LEU A 376 -4.96 27.87 29.94
C LEU A 376 -4.45 29.07 29.19
N ASP A 377 -4.32 28.97 27.86
CA ASP A 377 -3.91 30.10 26.99
C ASP A 377 -4.91 31.24 27.00
N LEU A 378 -6.22 30.95 27.08
CA LEU A 378 -7.28 31.97 27.21
C LEU A 378 -7.34 32.66 28.59
N LYS A 379 -6.72 32.07 29.61
CA LYS A 379 -6.64 32.68 30.96
C LYS A 379 -5.36 33.50 31.16
N GLN A 380 -4.43 33.43 30.23
CA GLN A 380 -3.16 34.20 30.25
C GLN A 380 -3.19 35.42 29.34
N GLN A 381 -4.27 35.62 28.58
CA GLN A 381 -4.60 36.84 27.81
C GLN A 381 -5.62 37.69 28.57
#